data_e7332c158ed7982be4032192ca29f99c
#
_entry.id   e7332c158ed7982be4032192ca29f99c
#
_cell.length_a   1.000
_cell.length_b   1.000
_cell.length_c   1.000
_cell.angle_alpha   90.00
_cell.angle_beta   90.00
_cell.angle_gamma   90.00
#
_symmetry.space_group_name_H-M   'P 1'
#
loop_
_entity.id
_entity.type
_entity.pdbx_description
1 polymer ?
#
loop_
_entity_poly.entity_id
_entity_poly.type
_entity_poly.pdbx_seq_one_letter_code
_entity_poly.pdbx_strand_id
1 'polypeptide(L)'
;MFKRRAEQGVNLSFLDVMACGLGAVLLILIVIKFQAYTAVPSTEIERLQQQLAAAEQRVQTAQAQLDDMSAQVKQAQADGQISKARVEALQVIQQAAQQALAQQQALVAQLQQSIAAAGPAKADDPVALSGSGEEQYLLGLKVEGQRIGILIDTSASMTDEQLIQVIRRKIGSVQQKQQGPKWLRTKRVAKWLLARLPNNAQVSVISFNSSTQVLGLRAINSAKVESSMQAIVADIDALVPEHGTDLYTALKTMRSTLENLDALYIITDGLPTMVAGAPGFRETKNCKPLSGNMKTIDGDCRARIHQFSVAEAAPKVPTHIVLLPLEGDPLAPALYWNWANATGGLMISPAGSWP
;
A
#
# COMPACT_ATOMS: atom_id res chain seq x y z
N MET A 1 106.65 -80.56 57.28
CA MET A 1 106.16 -79.40 57.99
C MET A 1 105.11 -78.69 57.12
N PHE A 2 103.85 -78.93 57.31
CA PHE A 2 102.75 -78.35 56.47
C PHE A 2 102.06 -77.21 57.22
N LYS A 3 102.04 -76.04 56.59
CA LYS A 3 101.33 -74.84 57.08
C LYS A 3 99.89 -74.90 56.53
N ARG A 4 98.88 -74.99 57.41
CA ARG A 4 97.48 -74.84 57.06
C ARG A 4 97.14 -73.37 56.76
N ARG A 5 96.56 -73.11 55.66
CA ARG A 5 95.92 -71.81 55.28
C ARG A 5 94.55 -71.75 55.95
N ALA A 6 94.29 -70.67 56.66
CA ALA A 6 92.98 -70.39 57.21
C ALA A 6 92.04 -69.87 56.08
N GLU A 7 90.91 -70.48 55.92
CA GLU A 7 89.84 -69.96 55.04
C GLU A 7 89.13 -68.86 55.81
N GLN A 8 89.06 -67.70 55.14
CA GLN A 8 88.21 -66.59 55.58
C GLN A 8 86.73 -66.93 55.22
N GLY A 9 85.92 -67.24 56.21
CA GLY A 9 84.52 -67.42 56.08
C GLY A 9 83.90 -66.07 55.71
N VAL A 10 83.20 -66.04 54.59
CA VAL A 10 82.34 -64.91 54.17
C VAL A 10 81.28 -64.79 55.25
N ASN A 11 81.21 -63.61 55.85
CA ASN A 11 80.28 -63.32 56.92
C ASN A 11 78.85 -63.31 56.37
N LEU A 12 78.05 -64.37 56.62
CA LEU A 12 76.63 -64.52 56.12
C LEU A 12 75.77 -63.34 56.50
N SER A 13 76.06 -62.69 57.65
CA SER A 13 75.34 -61.49 58.05
C SER A 13 75.58 -60.26 57.13
N PHE A 14 76.73 -60.18 56.45
CA PHE A 14 76.99 -59.10 55.49
C PHE A 14 76.24 -59.29 54.19
N LEU A 15 76.09 -60.54 53.72
CA LEU A 15 75.29 -60.88 52.56
C LEU A 15 73.78 -60.62 52.74
N ASP A 16 73.29 -60.89 53.96
CA ASP A 16 71.87 -60.72 54.29
C ASP A 16 71.50 -59.22 54.35
N VAL A 17 72.38 -58.38 54.94
CA VAL A 17 72.17 -56.94 54.97
C VAL A 17 72.29 -56.31 53.58
N MET A 18 73.25 -56.81 52.75
CA MET A 18 73.35 -56.33 51.35
C MET A 18 72.18 -56.78 50.50
N ALA A 19 71.66 -58.02 50.68
CA ALA A 19 70.52 -58.50 49.98
C ALA A 19 69.23 -57.78 50.39
N CYS A 20 69.00 -57.55 51.67
CA CYS A 20 67.89 -56.75 52.17
C CYS A 20 67.97 -55.25 51.68
N GLY A 21 69.19 -54.67 51.74
CA GLY A 21 69.41 -53.31 51.24
C GLY A 21 69.14 -53.22 49.73
N LEU A 22 69.59 -54.18 48.90
CA LEU A 22 69.39 -54.19 47.49
C LEU A 22 67.88 -54.44 47.17
N GLY A 23 67.23 -55.33 47.96
CA GLY A 23 65.77 -55.59 47.80
C GLY A 23 64.95 -54.35 48.11
N ALA A 24 65.27 -53.60 49.15
CA ALA A 24 64.61 -52.37 49.50
C ALA A 24 64.79 -51.26 48.43
N VAL A 25 66.00 -51.15 47.89
CA VAL A 25 66.31 -50.18 46.84
C VAL A 25 65.55 -50.51 45.52
N LEU A 26 65.54 -51.82 45.18
CA LEU A 26 64.79 -52.30 44.02
C LEU A 26 63.28 -52.10 44.19
N LEU A 27 62.74 -52.32 45.37
CA LEU A 27 61.30 -52.11 45.66
C LEU A 27 60.94 -50.65 45.58
N ILE A 28 61.79 -49.77 46.12
CA ILE A 28 61.63 -48.29 46.02
C ILE A 28 61.75 -47.84 44.59
N LEU A 29 62.67 -48.38 43.78
CA LEU A 29 62.78 -48.08 42.35
C LEU A 29 61.56 -48.56 41.54
N ILE A 30 61.02 -49.72 41.87
CA ILE A 30 59.82 -50.23 41.24
C ILE A 30 58.60 -49.36 41.58
N VAL A 31 58.47 -48.98 42.89
CA VAL A 31 57.36 -48.08 43.30
C VAL A 31 57.48 -46.70 42.65
N ILE A 32 58.68 -46.14 42.60
CA ILE A 32 58.89 -44.83 41.92
C ILE A 32 58.65 -44.94 40.44
N LYS A 33 59.12 -46.02 39.76
CA LYS A 33 58.81 -46.23 38.34
C LYS A 33 57.32 -46.48 38.09
N PHE A 34 56.64 -47.20 38.95
CA PHE A 34 55.22 -47.44 38.83
C PHE A 34 54.43 -46.16 39.04
N GLN A 35 54.81 -45.33 40.01
CA GLN A 35 54.22 -44.01 40.19
C GLN A 35 54.48 -43.05 38.99
N ALA A 36 55.70 -43.13 38.43
CA ALA A 36 56.06 -42.32 37.27
C ALA A 36 55.34 -42.78 35.98
N TYR A 37 54.99 -44.07 35.85
CA TYR A 37 54.24 -44.57 34.71
C TYR A 37 52.73 -44.37 34.85
N THR A 38 52.23 -44.22 36.08
CA THR A 38 50.76 -44.01 36.30
C THR A 38 50.42 -42.53 36.50
N ALA A 39 51.36 -41.67 36.62
CA ALA A 39 51.14 -40.23 36.67
C ALA A 39 51.06 -39.68 35.22
N VAL A 40 49.97 -39.94 34.51
CA VAL A 40 49.59 -39.00 33.48
C VAL A 40 49.46 -37.65 34.18
N PRO A 41 50.20 -36.61 33.77
CA PRO A 41 50.13 -35.33 34.44
C PRO A 41 48.67 -34.89 34.54
N SER A 42 48.20 -34.60 35.75
CA SER A 42 46.80 -34.15 35.97
C SER A 42 46.43 -32.98 35.03
N THR A 43 47.39 -32.17 34.68
CA THR A 43 47.29 -31.07 33.70
C THR A 43 46.97 -31.54 32.28
N GLU A 44 47.46 -32.73 31.87
CA GLU A 44 47.13 -33.28 30.53
C GLU A 44 45.74 -33.89 30.51
N ILE A 45 45.30 -34.51 31.57
CA ILE A 45 43.93 -35.01 31.74
C ILE A 45 42.93 -33.82 31.73
N GLU A 46 43.24 -32.77 32.51
CA GLU A 46 42.43 -31.56 32.53
C GLU A 46 42.36 -30.88 31.14
N ARG A 47 43.46 -30.82 30.43
CA ARG A 47 43.51 -30.28 29.06
C ARG A 47 42.67 -31.09 28.10
N LEU A 48 42.75 -32.41 28.17
CA LEU A 48 41.96 -33.30 27.33
C LEU A 48 40.45 -33.22 27.67
N GLN A 49 40.12 -33.10 28.95
CA GLN A 49 38.73 -32.88 29.38
C GLN A 49 38.16 -31.54 28.88
N GLN A 50 38.96 -30.45 28.94
CA GLN A 50 38.57 -29.16 28.39
C GLN A 50 38.40 -29.22 26.87
N GLN A 51 39.30 -29.92 26.16
CA GLN A 51 39.16 -30.13 24.72
C GLN A 51 37.93 -30.95 24.36
N LEU A 52 37.63 -31.99 25.14
CA LEU A 52 36.45 -32.81 24.96
C LEU A 52 35.18 -31.99 25.17
N ALA A 53 35.08 -31.23 26.26
CA ALA A 53 33.95 -30.38 26.54
C ALA A 53 33.76 -29.30 25.46
N ALA A 54 34.85 -28.69 24.98
CA ALA A 54 34.79 -27.73 23.87
C ALA A 54 34.35 -28.38 22.55
N ALA A 55 34.79 -29.62 22.28
CA ALA A 55 34.35 -30.36 21.09
C ALA A 55 32.88 -30.76 21.19
N GLU A 56 32.41 -31.23 22.34
CA GLU A 56 31.00 -31.53 22.59
C GLU A 56 30.12 -30.29 22.40
N GLN A 57 30.53 -29.14 22.93
CA GLN A 57 29.81 -27.88 22.74
C GLN A 57 29.77 -27.46 21.27
N ARG A 58 30.87 -27.66 20.52
CA ARG A 58 30.87 -27.41 19.05
C ARG A 58 29.92 -28.33 18.30
N VAL A 59 29.88 -29.60 18.67
CA VAL A 59 28.95 -30.58 18.07
C VAL A 59 27.49 -30.18 18.35
N GLN A 60 27.17 -29.81 19.59
CA GLN A 60 25.83 -29.34 19.96
C GLN A 60 25.45 -28.08 19.18
N THR A 61 26.37 -27.11 19.07
CA THR A 61 26.14 -25.89 18.32
C THR A 61 25.95 -26.19 16.83
N ALA A 62 26.76 -27.05 16.23
CA ALA A 62 26.63 -27.45 14.83
C ALA A 62 25.32 -28.21 14.58
N GLN A 63 24.91 -29.06 15.51
CA GLN A 63 23.63 -29.78 15.41
C GLN A 63 22.45 -28.79 15.44
N ALA A 64 22.46 -27.84 16.38
CA ALA A 64 21.42 -26.81 16.44
C ALA A 64 21.36 -25.94 15.16
N GLN A 65 22.51 -25.63 14.59
CA GLN A 65 22.58 -24.90 13.31
C GLN A 65 22.03 -25.73 12.14
N LEU A 66 22.31 -27.03 12.11
CA LEU A 66 21.77 -27.96 11.10
C LEU A 66 20.24 -28.07 11.20
N ASP A 67 19.74 -28.16 12.42
CA ASP A 67 18.28 -28.24 12.66
C ASP A 67 17.56 -26.95 12.22
N ASP A 68 18.15 -25.79 12.57
CA ASP A 68 17.62 -24.47 12.14
C ASP A 68 17.67 -24.33 10.61
N MET A 69 18.80 -24.66 9.99
CA MET A 69 18.94 -24.61 8.52
C MET A 69 17.97 -25.57 7.82
N SER A 70 17.75 -26.76 8.38
CA SER A 70 16.77 -27.73 7.88
C SER A 70 15.34 -27.18 7.95
N ALA A 71 15.00 -26.48 9.04
CA ALA A 71 13.71 -25.80 9.19
C ALA A 71 13.54 -24.67 8.16
N GLN A 72 14.56 -23.84 7.96
CA GLN A 72 14.57 -22.78 6.97
C GLN A 72 14.40 -23.32 5.52
N VAL A 73 15.08 -24.43 5.19
CA VAL A 73 14.93 -25.07 3.88
C VAL A 73 13.49 -25.59 3.67
N LYS A 74 12.90 -26.22 4.67
CA LYS A 74 11.51 -26.67 4.59
C LYS A 74 10.53 -25.51 4.41
N GLN A 75 10.75 -24.43 5.15
CA GLN A 75 9.93 -23.20 5.00
C GLN A 75 10.08 -22.59 3.60
N ALA A 76 11.31 -22.43 3.11
CA ALA A 76 11.56 -21.91 1.77
C ALA A 76 10.95 -22.79 0.65
N GLN A 77 10.94 -24.12 0.83
CA GLN A 77 10.28 -25.03 -0.09
C GLN A 77 8.77 -24.86 -0.09
N ALA A 78 8.15 -24.71 1.10
CA ALA A 78 6.72 -24.45 1.23
C ALA A 78 6.33 -23.10 0.58
N ASP A 79 7.08 -22.04 0.83
CA ASP A 79 6.87 -20.74 0.24
C ASP A 79 7.05 -20.77 -1.29
N GLY A 80 7.99 -21.55 -1.78
CA GLY A 80 8.20 -21.80 -3.21
C GLY A 80 7.00 -22.50 -3.87
N GLN A 81 6.38 -23.47 -3.19
CA GLN A 81 5.17 -24.14 -3.69
C GLN A 81 3.97 -23.19 -3.72
N ILE A 82 3.77 -22.38 -2.66
CA ILE A 82 2.73 -21.35 -2.61
C ILE A 82 2.92 -20.35 -3.75
N SER A 83 4.14 -19.91 -3.98
CA SER A 83 4.46 -18.97 -5.05
C SER A 83 4.18 -19.55 -6.44
N LYS A 84 4.51 -20.84 -6.67
CA LYS A 84 4.17 -21.54 -7.92
C LYS A 84 2.67 -21.59 -8.15
N ALA A 85 1.90 -22.03 -7.15
CA ALA A 85 0.44 -22.09 -7.25
C ALA A 85 -0.18 -20.71 -7.53
N ARG A 86 0.40 -19.67 -6.94
CA ARG A 86 -0.04 -18.27 -7.18
C ARG A 86 0.25 -17.82 -8.61
N VAL A 87 1.40 -18.15 -9.16
CA VAL A 87 1.75 -17.86 -10.57
C VAL A 87 0.79 -18.58 -11.52
N GLU A 88 0.50 -19.85 -11.29
CA GLU A 88 -0.46 -20.62 -12.09
C GLU A 88 -1.87 -20.00 -12.04
N ALA A 89 -2.34 -19.63 -10.85
CA ALA A 89 -3.63 -18.95 -10.67
C ALA A 89 -3.67 -17.60 -11.40
N LEU A 90 -2.62 -16.82 -11.33
CA LEU A 90 -2.52 -15.54 -12.04
C LEU A 90 -2.50 -15.73 -13.56
N GLN A 91 -1.86 -16.76 -14.08
CA GLN A 91 -1.87 -17.09 -15.50
C GLN A 91 -3.28 -17.42 -16.00
N VAL A 92 -4.05 -18.19 -15.22
CA VAL A 92 -5.46 -18.48 -15.56
C VAL A 92 -6.30 -17.21 -15.59
N ILE A 93 -6.15 -16.33 -14.59
CA ILE A 93 -6.83 -15.03 -14.53
C ILE A 93 -6.44 -14.16 -15.72
N GLN A 94 -5.15 -14.11 -16.06
CA GLN A 94 -4.67 -13.36 -17.21
C GLN A 94 -5.27 -13.86 -18.53
N GLN A 95 -5.33 -15.18 -18.73
CA GLN A 95 -5.95 -15.77 -19.93
C GLN A 95 -7.45 -15.44 -20.01
N ALA A 96 -8.17 -15.55 -18.88
CA ALA A 96 -9.57 -15.18 -18.83
C ALA A 96 -9.80 -13.68 -19.14
N ALA A 97 -8.95 -12.80 -18.59
CA ALA A 97 -9.01 -11.36 -18.88
C ALA A 97 -8.71 -11.04 -20.35
N GLN A 98 -7.74 -11.73 -20.96
CA GLN A 98 -7.44 -11.57 -22.38
C GLN A 98 -8.61 -12.02 -23.28
N GLN A 99 -9.27 -13.13 -22.93
CA GLN A 99 -10.44 -13.60 -23.66
C GLN A 99 -11.61 -12.62 -23.52
N ALA A 100 -11.87 -12.09 -22.32
CA ALA A 100 -12.89 -11.09 -22.09
C ALA A 100 -12.59 -9.79 -22.86
N LEU A 101 -11.33 -9.36 -22.90
CA LEU A 101 -10.91 -8.20 -23.69
C LEU A 101 -11.18 -8.39 -25.19
N ALA A 102 -10.83 -9.56 -25.74
CA ALA A 102 -11.08 -9.89 -27.13
C ALA A 102 -12.58 -9.87 -27.48
N GLN A 103 -13.43 -10.40 -26.58
CA GLN A 103 -14.87 -10.37 -26.73
C GLN A 103 -15.41 -8.92 -26.72
N GLN A 104 -14.94 -8.09 -25.81
CA GLN A 104 -15.33 -6.68 -25.76
C GLN A 104 -14.87 -5.91 -26.99
N GLN A 105 -13.67 -6.16 -27.49
CA GLN A 105 -13.18 -5.54 -28.73
C GLN A 105 -14.03 -5.93 -29.94
N ALA A 106 -14.45 -7.20 -30.03
CA ALA A 106 -15.35 -7.65 -31.09
C ALA A 106 -16.74 -6.96 -31.00
N LEU A 107 -17.27 -6.82 -29.78
CA LEU A 107 -18.53 -6.11 -29.54
C LEU A 107 -18.42 -4.61 -29.90
N VAL A 108 -17.33 -3.96 -29.55
CA VAL A 108 -17.07 -2.55 -29.93
C VAL A 108 -17.01 -2.41 -31.44
N ALA A 109 -16.31 -3.31 -32.15
CA ALA A 109 -16.27 -3.29 -33.61
C ALA A 109 -17.66 -3.46 -34.25
N GLN A 110 -18.48 -4.36 -33.69
CA GLN A 110 -19.88 -4.54 -34.13
C GLN A 110 -20.73 -3.30 -33.89
N LEU A 111 -20.60 -2.67 -32.71
CA LEU A 111 -21.32 -1.43 -32.40
C LEU A 111 -20.87 -0.27 -33.28
N GLN A 112 -19.57 -0.14 -33.57
CA GLN A 112 -19.07 0.86 -34.52
C GLN A 112 -19.64 0.69 -35.92
N GLN A 113 -19.76 -0.56 -36.41
CA GLN A 113 -20.42 -0.85 -37.68
C GLN A 113 -21.91 -0.46 -37.66
N SER A 114 -22.61 -0.73 -36.54
CA SER A 114 -24.03 -0.36 -36.39
C SER A 114 -24.22 1.16 -36.36
N ILE A 115 -23.31 1.89 -35.68
CA ILE A 115 -23.33 3.37 -35.67
C ILE A 115 -23.05 3.94 -37.06
N ALA A 116 -22.08 3.39 -37.79
CA ALA A 116 -21.78 3.81 -39.16
C ALA A 116 -22.97 3.55 -40.11
N ALA A 117 -23.69 2.47 -39.90
CA ALA A 117 -24.90 2.14 -40.68
C ALA A 117 -26.12 3.02 -40.34
N ALA A 118 -26.20 3.57 -39.12
CA ALA A 118 -27.27 4.42 -38.65
C ALA A 118 -27.25 5.86 -39.23
N GLY A 119 -26.12 6.27 -39.84
CA GLY A 119 -25.95 7.62 -40.42
C GLY A 119 -25.71 8.71 -39.36
N PRO A 120 -25.31 9.93 -39.76
CA PRO A 120 -25.02 11.00 -38.81
C PRO A 120 -26.30 11.43 -38.08
N ALA A 121 -26.26 11.47 -36.77
CA ALA A 121 -27.30 12.01 -35.91
C ALA A 121 -27.55 13.48 -36.30
N LYS A 122 -28.85 13.89 -36.40
CA LYS A 122 -29.21 15.27 -36.67
C LYS A 122 -28.60 16.19 -35.61
N ALA A 123 -27.84 17.17 -36.08
CA ALA A 123 -27.23 18.19 -35.23
C ALA A 123 -28.33 19.10 -34.66
N ASP A 124 -28.65 18.92 -33.41
CA ASP A 124 -29.50 19.83 -32.61
C ASP A 124 -28.85 20.08 -31.24
N ASP A 125 -27.51 20.23 -31.23
CA ASP A 125 -26.75 20.51 -30.01
C ASP A 125 -26.18 21.94 -30.08
N PRO A 126 -26.63 22.87 -29.21
CA PRO A 126 -26.23 24.28 -29.27
C PRO A 126 -24.77 24.55 -28.78
N VAL A 127 -24.02 23.53 -28.42
CA VAL A 127 -22.63 23.67 -27.98
C VAL A 127 -21.70 22.82 -28.81
N ALA A 128 -20.97 23.46 -29.75
CA ALA A 128 -19.93 22.78 -30.52
C ALA A 128 -18.74 22.41 -29.61
N LEU A 129 -18.62 21.14 -29.26
CA LEU A 129 -17.42 20.58 -28.66
C LEU A 129 -16.45 20.19 -29.78
N SER A 130 -15.28 20.82 -29.82
CA SER A 130 -14.19 20.46 -30.74
C SER A 130 -13.50 19.20 -30.24
N GLY A 131 -13.90 18.05 -30.77
CA GLY A 131 -13.30 16.74 -30.52
C GLY A 131 -13.67 15.78 -31.64
N SER A 132 -12.86 14.76 -31.87
CA SER A 132 -13.12 13.72 -32.84
C SER A 132 -14.32 12.87 -32.37
N GLY A 133 -15.50 13.14 -32.77
CA GLY A 133 -16.83 12.52 -32.59
C GLY A 133 -17.03 11.23 -31.77
N GLU A 134 -15.99 10.52 -31.42
CA GLU A 134 -16.02 9.27 -30.63
C GLU A 134 -16.09 9.50 -29.12
N GLU A 135 -15.81 10.71 -28.64
CA GLU A 135 -15.75 11.04 -27.21
C GLU A 135 -17.10 11.43 -26.59
N GLN A 136 -18.18 11.45 -27.39
CA GLN A 136 -19.49 11.94 -26.96
C GLN A 136 -20.29 10.94 -26.12
N TYR A 137 -19.96 9.66 -26.16
CA TYR A 137 -20.69 8.61 -25.46
C TYR A 137 -19.83 7.93 -24.42
N LEU A 138 -19.72 8.51 -23.24
CA LEU A 138 -19.15 7.77 -22.14
C LEU A 138 -20.21 7.01 -21.37
N LEU A 139 -20.24 5.70 -21.65
CA LEU A 139 -20.64 4.64 -20.72
C LEU A 139 -21.88 4.94 -19.85
N GLY A 140 -22.86 5.66 -20.40
CA GLY A 140 -24.14 5.83 -19.73
C GLY A 140 -24.19 6.91 -18.65
N LEU A 141 -23.13 7.73 -18.45
CA LEU A 141 -23.22 8.86 -17.55
C LEU A 141 -24.04 9.98 -18.23
N LYS A 142 -25.31 10.05 -17.87
CA LYS A 142 -26.18 11.15 -18.28
C LYS A 142 -26.14 12.23 -17.19
N VAL A 143 -26.18 13.50 -17.62
CA VAL A 143 -26.36 14.61 -16.70
C VAL A 143 -27.85 14.96 -16.68
N GLU A 144 -28.53 14.53 -15.62
CA GLU A 144 -29.98 14.62 -15.49
C GLU A 144 -30.36 15.32 -14.17
N GLY A 145 -31.50 15.98 -14.16
CA GLY A 145 -32.06 16.69 -13.02
C GLY A 145 -32.28 18.17 -13.30
N GLN A 146 -33.08 18.82 -12.47
CA GLN A 146 -33.32 20.27 -12.52
C GLN A 146 -32.46 21.04 -11.49
N ARG A 147 -32.05 20.37 -10.41
CA ARG A 147 -31.21 20.95 -9.33
C ARG A 147 -29.99 20.07 -9.13
N ILE A 148 -28.90 20.47 -9.76
CA ILE A 148 -27.69 19.65 -9.90
C ILE A 148 -26.56 20.24 -9.04
N GLY A 149 -25.97 19.41 -8.20
CA GLY A 149 -24.75 19.73 -7.46
C GLY A 149 -23.53 19.14 -8.14
N ILE A 150 -22.44 19.92 -8.24
CA ILE A 150 -21.16 19.43 -8.72
C ILE A 150 -20.10 19.75 -7.66
N LEU A 151 -19.43 18.71 -7.18
CA LEU A 151 -18.28 18.81 -6.27
C LEU A 151 -16.99 18.51 -7.03
N ILE A 152 -16.03 19.40 -6.94
CA ILE A 152 -14.72 19.26 -7.58
C ILE A 152 -13.65 19.21 -6.50
N ASP A 153 -13.01 18.05 -6.38
CA ASP A 153 -11.85 17.88 -5.50
C ASP A 153 -10.67 18.69 -6.03
N THR A 154 -10.13 19.55 -5.19
CA THR A 154 -8.97 20.38 -5.46
C THR A 154 -7.84 20.08 -4.47
N SER A 155 -7.80 18.88 -3.95
CA SER A 155 -6.71 18.42 -3.09
C SER A 155 -5.40 18.25 -3.87
N ALA A 156 -4.28 18.21 -3.15
CA ALA A 156 -2.96 18.12 -3.76
C ALA A 156 -2.75 16.86 -4.61
N SER A 157 -3.45 15.76 -4.31
CA SER A 157 -3.41 14.50 -5.07
C SER A 157 -3.96 14.65 -6.49
N MET A 158 -4.87 15.60 -6.73
CA MET A 158 -5.44 15.88 -8.04
C MET A 158 -4.43 16.38 -9.09
N THR A 159 -3.18 16.62 -8.70
CA THR A 159 -2.12 17.07 -9.63
C THR A 159 -1.59 15.98 -10.53
N ASP A 160 -1.48 14.74 -10.04
CA ASP A 160 -0.87 13.62 -10.80
C ASP A 160 -1.43 12.27 -10.34
N GLU A 161 -1.28 11.23 -11.15
CA GLU A 161 -1.71 9.87 -10.83
C GLU A 161 -0.69 9.15 -9.93
N GLN A 162 0.61 9.44 -10.14
CA GLN A 162 1.72 8.84 -9.39
C GLN A 162 2.02 9.62 -8.11
N LEU A 163 2.08 8.92 -6.99
CA LEU A 163 2.32 9.54 -5.67
C LEU A 163 3.62 10.36 -5.62
N ILE A 164 4.68 9.88 -6.25
CA ILE A 164 5.97 10.60 -6.29
C ILE A 164 5.86 11.94 -7.02
N GLN A 165 5.06 12.03 -8.07
CA GLN A 165 4.83 13.27 -8.81
C GLN A 165 3.91 14.21 -8.02
N VAL A 166 2.90 13.70 -7.32
CA VAL A 166 2.07 14.46 -6.38
C VAL A 166 2.95 15.15 -5.32
N ILE A 167 3.87 14.40 -4.70
CA ILE A 167 4.80 14.94 -3.70
C ILE A 167 5.68 16.04 -4.30
N ARG A 168 6.21 15.84 -5.49
CA ARG A 168 7.03 16.85 -6.18
C ARG A 168 6.25 18.12 -6.49
N ARG A 169 5.02 18.00 -7.01
CA ARG A 169 4.17 19.14 -7.34
C ARG A 169 3.66 19.88 -6.11
N LYS A 170 3.44 19.19 -5.01
CA LYS A 170 3.00 19.78 -3.74
C LYS A 170 3.93 20.90 -3.25
N ILE A 171 5.25 20.73 -3.44
CA ILE A 171 6.27 21.74 -3.07
C ILE A 171 6.59 22.70 -4.22
N GLY A 172 6.01 22.48 -5.39
CA GLY A 172 6.22 23.28 -6.58
C GLY A 172 5.44 24.60 -6.59
N SER A 173 5.65 25.41 -7.62
CA SER A 173 4.92 26.67 -7.83
C SER A 173 3.43 26.41 -8.16
N VAL A 174 2.60 27.44 -7.99
CA VAL A 174 1.17 27.43 -8.38
C VAL A 174 1.01 26.95 -9.83
N GLN A 175 1.81 27.50 -10.74
CA GLN A 175 1.78 27.14 -12.14
C GLN A 175 2.07 25.63 -12.36
N GLN A 176 3.08 25.08 -11.68
CA GLN A 176 3.40 23.65 -11.77
C GLN A 176 2.25 22.74 -11.27
N LYS A 177 1.53 23.16 -10.24
CA LYS A 177 0.35 22.46 -9.72
C LYS A 177 -0.79 22.53 -10.72
N GLN A 178 -1.09 23.70 -11.27
CA GLN A 178 -2.15 23.91 -12.27
C GLN A 178 -1.89 23.20 -13.60
N GLN A 179 -0.62 22.93 -13.94
CA GLN A 179 -0.22 22.19 -15.13
C GLN A 179 -0.10 20.68 -14.89
N GLY A 180 -0.50 20.18 -13.73
CA GLY A 180 -0.54 18.75 -13.45
C GLY A 180 -1.43 18.00 -14.45
N PRO A 181 -1.01 16.87 -15.02
CA PRO A 181 -1.75 16.19 -16.07
C PRO A 181 -3.14 15.73 -15.61
N LYS A 182 -3.25 15.20 -14.39
CA LYS A 182 -4.53 14.83 -13.81
C LYS A 182 -5.39 16.07 -13.52
N TRP A 183 -4.79 17.16 -13.07
CA TRP A 183 -5.51 18.41 -12.85
C TRP A 183 -6.10 18.99 -14.13
N LEU A 184 -5.34 19.00 -15.22
CA LEU A 184 -5.84 19.42 -16.54
C LEU A 184 -7.02 18.56 -16.98
N ARG A 185 -6.96 17.26 -16.72
CA ARG A 185 -8.05 16.33 -16.98
C ARG A 185 -9.28 16.63 -16.10
N THR A 186 -9.07 16.88 -14.81
CA THR A 186 -10.14 17.30 -13.88
C THR A 186 -10.91 18.49 -14.40
N LYS A 187 -10.20 19.51 -14.88
CA LYS A 187 -10.83 20.70 -15.49
C LYS A 187 -11.65 20.34 -16.73
N ARG A 188 -11.14 19.45 -17.62
CA ARG A 188 -11.91 19.01 -18.80
C ARG A 188 -13.17 18.26 -18.37
N VAL A 189 -13.09 17.35 -17.41
CA VAL A 189 -14.24 16.62 -16.86
C VAL A 189 -15.28 17.59 -16.30
N ALA A 190 -14.87 18.57 -15.50
CA ALA A 190 -15.77 19.56 -14.94
C ALA A 190 -16.46 20.40 -16.04
N LYS A 191 -15.70 20.86 -17.04
CA LYS A 191 -16.25 21.59 -18.19
C LYS A 191 -17.20 20.71 -19.03
N TRP A 192 -16.88 19.44 -19.20
CA TRP A 192 -17.73 18.48 -19.89
C TRP A 192 -19.08 18.30 -19.17
N LEU A 193 -19.08 18.18 -17.84
CA LEU A 193 -20.30 18.11 -17.04
C LEU A 193 -21.14 19.38 -17.21
N LEU A 194 -20.52 20.56 -17.16
CA LEU A 194 -21.21 21.85 -17.36
C LEU A 194 -21.84 21.97 -18.75
N ALA A 195 -21.15 21.51 -19.78
CA ALA A 195 -21.67 21.54 -21.15
C ALA A 195 -22.85 20.57 -21.40
N ARG A 196 -23.05 19.60 -20.51
CA ARG A 196 -24.11 18.59 -20.58
C ARG A 196 -25.31 18.87 -19.66
N LEU A 197 -25.27 19.98 -18.93
CA LEU A 197 -26.40 20.36 -18.08
C LEU A 197 -27.65 20.58 -18.89
N PRO A 198 -28.82 20.08 -18.44
CA PRO A 198 -30.09 20.43 -19.06
C PRO A 198 -30.30 21.94 -19.06
N ASN A 199 -30.80 22.50 -20.15
CA ASN A 199 -30.99 23.93 -20.33
C ASN A 199 -31.81 24.62 -19.22
N ASN A 200 -32.72 23.89 -18.58
CA ASN A 200 -33.57 24.38 -17.49
C ASN A 200 -32.99 24.09 -16.08
N ALA A 201 -31.79 23.50 -16.01
CA ALA A 201 -31.18 23.14 -14.74
C ALA A 201 -30.66 24.34 -13.96
N GLN A 202 -30.79 24.26 -12.64
CA GLN A 202 -30.07 25.09 -11.69
C GLN A 202 -28.87 24.27 -11.16
N VAL A 203 -27.70 24.85 -11.19
CA VAL A 203 -26.48 24.18 -10.77
C VAL A 203 -25.78 24.98 -9.66
N SER A 204 -25.25 24.25 -8.69
CA SER A 204 -24.26 24.75 -7.74
C SER A 204 -22.98 23.96 -7.93
N VAL A 205 -21.87 24.67 -8.14
CA VAL A 205 -20.54 24.08 -8.29
C VAL A 205 -19.68 24.49 -7.11
N ILE A 206 -19.14 23.52 -6.40
CA ILE A 206 -18.31 23.74 -5.22
C ILE A 206 -16.99 23.01 -5.41
N SER A 207 -15.89 23.75 -5.31
CA SER A 207 -14.57 23.16 -5.17
C SER A 207 -14.29 22.88 -3.70
N PHE A 208 -13.58 21.80 -3.43
CA PHE A 208 -13.25 21.42 -2.06
C PHE A 208 -11.84 20.81 -1.95
N ASN A 209 -11.19 21.14 -0.85
CA ASN A 209 -9.97 20.51 -0.36
C ASN A 209 -10.05 20.45 1.18
N SER A 210 -9.18 21.14 1.92
CA SER A 210 -9.35 21.37 3.36
C SER A 210 -10.39 22.47 3.69
N SER A 211 -10.89 23.15 2.66
CA SER A 211 -11.94 24.17 2.70
C SER A 211 -12.86 24.01 1.50
N THR A 212 -13.96 24.75 1.48
CA THR A 212 -14.92 24.75 0.36
C THR A 212 -15.03 26.13 -0.24
N GLN A 213 -15.18 26.20 -1.56
CA GLN A 213 -15.42 27.44 -2.29
C GLN A 213 -16.56 27.21 -3.29
N VAL A 214 -17.58 28.05 -3.24
CA VAL A 214 -18.65 28.09 -4.23
C VAL A 214 -18.15 28.84 -5.46
N LEU A 215 -18.35 28.26 -6.65
CA LEU A 215 -17.89 28.82 -7.93
C LEU A 215 -19.01 29.50 -8.70
N GLY A 216 -18.66 30.51 -9.48
CA GLY A 216 -19.58 31.27 -10.32
C GLY A 216 -20.09 32.57 -9.67
N LEU A 217 -20.94 33.28 -10.40
CA LEU A 217 -21.45 34.59 -9.97
C LEU A 217 -22.38 34.51 -8.74
N ARG A 218 -23.02 33.36 -8.53
CA ARG A 218 -23.97 33.11 -7.45
C ARG A 218 -23.78 31.71 -6.91
N ALA A 219 -24.31 31.45 -5.73
CA ALA A 219 -24.30 30.13 -5.13
C ALA A 219 -25.11 29.11 -5.97
N ILE A 220 -26.17 29.56 -6.61
CA ILE A 220 -27.00 28.80 -7.53
C ILE A 220 -27.03 29.54 -8.87
N ASN A 221 -26.63 28.87 -9.93
CA ASN A 221 -26.54 29.42 -11.28
C ASN A 221 -27.50 28.67 -12.21
N SER A 222 -28.07 29.38 -13.21
CA SER A 222 -28.91 28.75 -14.24
C SER A 222 -28.04 28.30 -15.40
N ALA A 223 -28.19 27.05 -15.82
CA ALA A 223 -27.47 26.50 -16.97
C ALA A 223 -27.80 27.24 -18.29
N LYS A 224 -28.98 27.87 -18.38
CA LYS A 224 -29.41 28.66 -19.53
C LYS A 224 -28.65 29.99 -19.67
N VAL A 225 -28.05 30.50 -18.58
CA VAL A 225 -27.40 31.80 -18.56
C VAL A 225 -25.91 31.64 -18.88
N GLU A 226 -25.53 31.97 -20.10
CA GLU A 226 -24.18 31.80 -20.60
C GLU A 226 -23.11 32.51 -19.73
N SER A 227 -23.38 33.76 -19.31
CA SER A 227 -22.44 34.49 -18.44
C SER A 227 -22.21 33.80 -17.08
N SER A 228 -23.23 33.11 -16.55
CA SER A 228 -23.06 32.33 -15.31
C SER A 228 -22.18 31.09 -15.55
N MET A 229 -22.35 30.42 -16.67
CA MET A 229 -21.54 29.24 -17.03
C MET A 229 -20.09 29.64 -17.32
N GLN A 230 -19.90 30.75 -18.05
CA GLN A 230 -18.55 31.31 -18.31
C GLN A 230 -17.83 31.71 -17.01
N ALA A 231 -18.52 32.29 -16.04
CA ALA A 231 -17.93 32.61 -14.73
C ALA A 231 -17.49 31.35 -13.97
N ILE A 232 -18.32 30.30 -13.95
CA ILE A 232 -17.94 29.02 -13.34
C ILE A 232 -16.70 28.43 -14.03
N VAL A 233 -16.66 28.46 -15.37
CA VAL A 233 -15.50 27.97 -16.14
C VAL A 233 -14.24 28.76 -15.82
N ALA A 234 -14.34 30.09 -15.72
CA ALA A 234 -13.21 30.95 -15.36
C ALA A 234 -12.70 30.63 -13.93
N ASP A 235 -13.61 30.43 -12.98
CA ASP A 235 -13.24 30.03 -11.62
C ASP A 235 -12.55 28.66 -11.60
N ILE A 236 -13.06 27.65 -12.35
CA ILE A 236 -12.44 26.34 -12.49
C ILE A 236 -11.02 26.46 -13.05
N ASP A 237 -10.80 27.34 -14.02
CA ASP A 237 -9.48 27.56 -14.60
C ASP A 237 -8.49 28.20 -13.63
N ALA A 238 -8.98 29.01 -12.71
CA ALA A 238 -8.19 29.70 -11.69
C ALA A 238 -7.84 28.80 -10.49
N LEU A 239 -8.57 27.72 -10.24
CA LEU A 239 -8.35 26.82 -9.11
C LEU A 239 -6.93 26.24 -9.08
N VAL A 240 -6.41 26.08 -7.87
CA VAL A 240 -5.09 25.49 -7.61
C VAL A 240 -5.27 24.25 -6.74
N PRO A 241 -4.78 23.08 -7.17
CA PRO A 241 -4.90 21.86 -6.36
C PRO A 241 -3.88 21.87 -5.22
N GLU A 242 -4.40 21.95 -4.00
CA GLU A 242 -3.61 22.06 -2.74
C GLU A 242 -4.33 21.40 -1.57
N HIS A 243 -3.58 21.17 -0.49
CA HIS A 243 -4.09 20.70 0.80
C HIS A 243 -4.60 19.25 0.77
N GLY A 244 -5.37 18.87 1.81
CA GLY A 244 -6.02 17.58 1.97
C GLY A 244 -7.44 17.59 1.40
N THR A 245 -8.18 16.52 1.62
CA THR A 245 -9.53 16.30 1.10
C THR A 245 -10.53 16.21 2.25
N ASP A 246 -11.44 17.16 2.37
CA ASP A 246 -12.55 17.18 3.35
C ASP A 246 -13.91 17.02 2.62
N LEU A 247 -14.28 15.79 2.38
CA LEU A 247 -15.55 15.44 1.74
C LEU A 247 -16.76 15.77 2.63
N TYR A 248 -16.62 15.64 3.96
CA TYR A 248 -17.70 15.93 4.89
C TYR A 248 -18.19 17.38 4.77
N THR A 249 -17.23 18.32 4.84
CA THR A 249 -17.54 19.74 4.73
C THR A 249 -18.10 20.08 3.35
N ALA A 250 -17.58 19.48 2.28
CA ALA A 250 -18.09 19.66 0.92
C ALA A 250 -19.56 19.25 0.77
N LEU A 251 -19.90 18.06 1.27
CA LEU A 251 -21.27 17.53 1.22
C LEU A 251 -22.23 18.39 2.06
N LYS A 252 -21.81 18.79 3.25
CA LYS A 252 -22.59 19.67 4.13
C LYS A 252 -22.83 21.04 3.47
N THR A 253 -21.81 21.64 2.88
CA THR A 253 -21.92 22.90 2.14
C THR A 253 -22.85 22.77 0.95
N MET A 254 -22.76 21.70 0.17
CA MET A 254 -23.67 21.46 -0.96
C MET A 254 -25.12 21.38 -0.53
N ARG A 255 -25.44 20.63 0.53
CA ARG A 255 -26.80 20.51 1.07
C ARG A 255 -27.38 21.86 1.55
N SER A 256 -26.54 22.70 2.15
CA SER A 256 -26.98 24.01 2.63
C SER A 256 -27.07 25.05 1.50
N THR A 257 -26.33 24.87 0.41
CA THR A 257 -26.30 25.81 -0.73
C THR A 257 -27.44 25.52 -1.70
N LEU A 258 -27.70 24.26 -2.00
CA LEU A 258 -28.74 23.85 -2.96
C LEU A 258 -29.72 22.89 -2.30
N GLU A 259 -30.82 23.45 -1.80
CA GLU A 259 -31.93 22.66 -1.25
C GLU A 259 -32.63 21.86 -2.35
N ASN A 260 -33.23 20.71 -2.00
CA ASN A 260 -33.94 19.83 -2.93
C ASN A 260 -33.09 19.45 -4.16
N LEU A 261 -31.88 19.01 -3.89
CA LEU A 261 -30.96 18.49 -4.91
C LEU A 261 -31.57 17.26 -5.59
N ASP A 262 -31.51 17.20 -6.93
CA ASP A 262 -31.99 16.04 -7.71
C ASP A 262 -30.88 15.04 -8.01
N ALA A 263 -29.65 15.54 -8.24
CA ALA A 263 -28.48 14.74 -8.53
C ALA A 263 -27.20 15.42 -8.04
N LEU A 264 -26.23 14.60 -7.61
CA LEU A 264 -24.92 15.03 -7.17
C LEU A 264 -23.83 14.40 -8.07
N TYR A 265 -22.95 15.23 -8.60
CA TYR A 265 -21.78 14.80 -9.36
C TYR A 265 -20.50 15.13 -8.57
N ILE A 266 -19.61 14.17 -8.41
CA ILE A 266 -18.37 14.35 -7.67
C ILE A 266 -17.19 13.95 -8.55
N ILE A 267 -16.22 14.84 -8.67
CA ILE A 267 -14.95 14.57 -9.35
C ILE A 267 -13.88 14.51 -8.27
N THR A 268 -13.28 13.35 -8.05
CA THR A 268 -12.26 13.11 -7.03
C THR A 268 -11.31 12.01 -7.50
N ASP A 269 -10.20 11.80 -6.78
CA ASP A 269 -9.22 10.75 -7.10
C ASP A 269 -9.00 9.74 -5.98
N GLY A 270 -9.54 10.00 -4.79
CA GLY A 270 -9.29 9.13 -3.65
C GLY A 270 -10.16 9.40 -2.45
N LEU A 271 -9.96 8.61 -1.40
CA LEU A 271 -10.69 8.75 -0.17
C LEU A 271 -10.29 10.02 0.59
N PRO A 272 -11.21 10.64 1.33
CA PRO A 272 -10.93 11.85 2.10
C PRO A 272 -9.84 11.61 3.15
N THR A 273 -9.06 12.65 3.39
CA THR A 273 -7.92 12.61 4.31
C THR A 273 -8.18 13.35 5.61
N MET A 274 -9.28 14.07 5.68
CA MET A 274 -9.64 14.85 6.87
C MET A 274 -11.15 15.02 6.97
N VAL A 275 -11.59 15.35 8.16
CA VAL A 275 -12.97 15.74 8.47
C VAL A 275 -12.91 16.87 9.48
N ALA A 276 -13.16 18.09 9.02
CA ALA A 276 -13.05 19.26 9.86
C ALA A 276 -14.36 19.50 10.64
N GLY A 277 -14.21 19.72 11.95
CA GLY A 277 -15.33 20.19 12.80
C GLY A 277 -16.56 19.32 12.82
N ALA A 278 -16.43 18.01 12.58
CA ALA A 278 -17.54 17.06 12.60
C ALA A 278 -17.82 16.56 14.02
N PRO A 279 -18.91 17.00 14.67
CA PRO A 279 -19.30 16.47 15.96
C PRO A 279 -19.64 14.97 15.78
N GLY A 280 -18.98 14.11 16.52
CA GLY A 280 -19.24 12.66 16.48
C GLY A 280 -18.21 11.82 15.74
N PHE A 281 -17.34 12.38 14.91
CA PHE A 281 -16.22 11.62 14.38
C PHE A 281 -15.17 11.37 15.47
N ARG A 282 -14.96 10.09 15.80
CA ARG A 282 -13.93 9.70 16.78
C ARG A 282 -12.67 9.24 16.04
N GLU A 283 -11.61 9.97 16.19
CA GLU A 283 -10.29 9.56 15.70
C GLU A 283 -9.84 8.28 16.43
N THR A 284 -9.40 7.31 15.66
CA THR A 284 -8.75 6.09 16.16
C THR A 284 -7.24 6.21 16.06
N LYS A 285 -6.52 5.19 16.56
CA LYS A 285 -5.07 5.11 16.41
C LYS A 285 -4.63 5.22 14.95
N ASN A 286 -5.40 4.65 14.02
CA ASN A 286 -5.14 4.65 12.58
C ASN A 286 -5.33 6.04 11.91
N CYS A 287 -6.00 6.98 12.60
CA CYS A 287 -6.14 8.36 12.15
C CYS A 287 -5.03 9.29 12.64
N LYS A 288 -4.09 8.78 13.46
CA LYS A 288 -2.94 9.54 13.92
C LYS A 288 -1.76 9.34 12.99
N PRO A 289 -0.97 10.37 12.69
CA PRO A 289 0.22 10.22 11.86
C PRO A 289 1.20 9.21 12.50
N LEU A 290 1.75 8.32 11.68
CA LEU A 290 2.61 7.19 12.08
C LEU A 290 3.95 7.60 12.71
N SER A 291 4.45 8.80 12.48
CA SER A 291 5.60 9.38 13.20
C SER A 291 5.77 10.88 12.95
N GLY A 292 5.99 11.63 14.00
CA GLY A 292 6.52 13.00 14.06
C GLY A 292 5.99 13.99 13.01
N ASN A 293 6.67 14.13 11.92
CA ASN A 293 6.36 15.10 10.87
C ASN A 293 5.66 14.51 9.63
N MET A 294 5.44 13.20 9.54
CA MET A 294 4.76 12.58 8.41
C MET A 294 3.26 12.52 8.67
N LYS A 295 2.53 13.40 8.02
CA LYS A 295 1.05 13.45 8.01
C LYS A 295 0.47 12.47 6.98
N THR A 296 0.87 11.22 7.01
CA THR A 296 0.24 10.15 6.23
C THR A 296 -0.86 9.51 7.06
N ILE A 297 -2.06 9.54 6.55
CA ILE A 297 -3.22 8.93 7.18
C ILE A 297 -3.38 7.53 6.60
N ASP A 298 -3.54 6.54 7.47
CA ASP A 298 -3.78 5.15 7.13
C ASP A 298 -5.02 4.98 6.24
N GLY A 299 -5.00 4.01 5.34
CA GLY A 299 -6.09 3.67 4.45
C GLY A 299 -7.39 3.33 5.20
N ASP A 300 -7.31 2.62 6.32
CA ASP A 300 -8.46 2.31 7.17
C ASP A 300 -9.08 3.57 7.78
N CYS A 301 -8.26 4.53 8.19
CA CYS A 301 -8.76 5.82 8.66
C CYS A 301 -9.47 6.58 7.54
N ARG A 302 -8.90 6.63 6.35
CA ARG A 302 -9.50 7.29 5.19
C ARG A 302 -10.85 6.65 4.82
N ALA A 303 -10.94 5.32 4.85
CA ALA A 303 -12.19 4.59 4.64
C ALA A 303 -13.26 4.95 5.70
N ARG A 304 -12.87 5.06 6.96
CA ARG A 304 -13.78 5.49 8.03
C ARG A 304 -14.23 6.93 7.89
N ILE A 305 -13.34 7.84 7.51
CA ILE A 305 -13.68 9.25 7.22
C ILE A 305 -14.71 9.29 6.08
N HIS A 306 -14.48 8.54 5.00
CA HIS A 306 -15.41 8.45 3.89
C HIS A 306 -16.79 7.94 4.33
N GLN A 307 -16.84 6.80 5.03
CA GLN A 307 -18.09 6.21 5.53
C GLN A 307 -18.86 7.18 6.42
N PHE A 308 -18.16 7.83 7.35
CA PHE A 308 -18.75 8.86 8.21
C PHE A 308 -19.28 10.05 7.41
N SER A 309 -18.49 10.56 6.46
CA SER A 309 -18.88 11.70 5.62
C SER A 309 -20.15 11.41 4.82
N VAL A 310 -20.22 10.21 4.23
CA VAL A 310 -21.38 9.76 3.47
C VAL A 310 -22.61 9.59 4.39
N ALA A 311 -22.45 8.92 5.53
CA ALA A 311 -23.56 8.65 6.43
C ALA A 311 -24.19 9.93 7.00
N GLU A 312 -23.36 10.91 7.38
CA GLU A 312 -23.80 12.11 8.11
C GLU A 312 -24.13 13.30 7.19
N ALA A 313 -23.41 13.45 6.08
CA ALA A 313 -23.50 14.65 5.26
C ALA A 313 -24.03 14.44 3.84
N ALA A 314 -24.00 13.22 3.27
CA ALA A 314 -24.46 13.01 1.91
C ALA A 314 -25.95 13.27 1.73
N PRO A 315 -26.36 13.93 0.64
CA PRO A 315 -27.76 14.02 0.26
C PRO A 315 -28.26 12.63 -0.18
N LYS A 316 -29.54 12.35 0.04
CA LYS A 316 -30.19 11.10 -0.39
C LYS A 316 -30.69 11.19 -1.83
N VAL A 317 -29.79 11.42 -2.76
CA VAL A 317 -30.10 11.58 -4.19
C VAL A 317 -29.11 10.75 -5.01
N PRO A 318 -29.41 10.43 -6.27
CA PRO A 318 -28.46 9.79 -7.17
C PRO A 318 -27.11 10.54 -7.14
N THR A 319 -26.07 9.83 -6.74
CA THR A 319 -24.72 10.40 -6.63
C THR A 319 -23.83 9.76 -7.67
N HIS A 320 -23.37 10.58 -8.61
CA HIS A 320 -22.49 10.16 -9.70
C HIS A 320 -21.07 10.55 -9.40
N ILE A 321 -20.14 9.62 -9.56
CA ILE A 321 -18.75 9.81 -9.16
C ILE A 321 -17.84 9.58 -10.36
N VAL A 322 -17.04 10.60 -10.68
CA VAL A 322 -15.91 10.48 -11.60
C VAL A 322 -14.67 10.31 -10.77
N LEU A 323 -14.23 9.05 -10.66
CA LEU A 323 -13.04 8.69 -9.88
C LEU A 323 -11.81 8.66 -10.80
N LEU A 324 -10.91 9.60 -10.62
CA LEU A 324 -9.65 9.65 -11.34
C LEU A 324 -8.61 8.74 -10.67
N PRO A 325 -7.67 8.14 -11.44
CA PRO A 325 -6.68 7.24 -10.86
C PRO A 325 -5.76 7.93 -9.86
N LEU A 326 -5.47 7.24 -8.75
CA LEU A 326 -4.46 7.63 -7.76
C LEU A 326 -3.72 6.41 -7.26
N GLU A 327 -2.39 6.45 -7.35
CA GLU A 327 -1.53 5.44 -6.73
C GLU A 327 -1.67 5.48 -5.20
N GLY A 328 -1.78 4.29 -4.58
CA GLY A 328 -1.78 4.15 -3.11
C GLY A 328 -3.14 4.27 -2.42
N ASP A 329 -4.26 4.28 -3.17
CA ASP A 329 -5.61 4.28 -2.57
C ASP A 329 -6.49 3.12 -3.09
N PRO A 330 -6.17 1.87 -2.75
CA PRO A 330 -6.87 0.70 -3.29
C PRO A 330 -8.31 0.55 -2.82
N LEU A 331 -8.71 1.21 -1.73
CA LEU A 331 -10.07 1.13 -1.17
C LEU A 331 -11.06 2.11 -1.82
N ALA A 332 -10.56 3.18 -2.45
CA ALA A 332 -11.41 4.21 -3.04
C ALA A 332 -12.41 3.67 -4.07
N PRO A 333 -12.02 2.83 -5.05
CA PRO A 333 -12.97 2.35 -6.06
C PRO A 333 -14.15 1.60 -5.47
N ALA A 334 -13.90 0.71 -4.50
CA ALA A 334 -14.96 -0.09 -3.88
C ALA A 334 -15.92 0.76 -3.06
N LEU A 335 -15.42 1.73 -2.29
CA LEU A 335 -16.24 2.56 -1.43
C LEU A 335 -17.08 3.57 -2.23
N TYR A 336 -16.52 4.19 -3.25
CA TYR A 336 -17.25 5.09 -4.13
C TYR A 336 -18.26 4.35 -5.00
N TRP A 337 -17.93 3.16 -5.50
CA TRP A 337 -18.87 2.30 -6.21
C TRP A 337 -20.08 1.95 -5.35
N ASN A 338 -19.84 1.49 -4.11
CA ASN A 338 -20.91 1.14 -3.19
C ASN A 338 -21.81 2.33 -2.89
N TRP A 339 -21.25 3.52 -2.71
CA TRP A 339 -22.05 4.73 -2.48
C TRP A 339 -22.87 5.11 -3.71
N ALA A 340 -22.26 5.18 -4.88
CA ALA A 340 -22.96 5.47 -6.12
C ALA A 340 -24.13 4.50 -6.34
N ASN A 341 -23.88 3.20 -6.24
CA ASN A 341 -24.88 2.15 -6.43
C ASN A 341 -26.01 2.24 -5.39
N ALA A 342 -25.70 2.49 -4.11
CA ALA A 342 -26.69 2.62 -3.04
C ALA A 342 -27.64 3.82 -3.23
N THR A 343 -27.21 4.84 -3.97
CA THR A 343 -28.01 6.04 -4.27
C THR A 343 -28.67 6.01 -5.64
N GLY A 344 -28.48 4.95 -6.42
CA GLY A 344 -28.97 4.87 -7.80
C GLY A 344 -28.18 5.71 -8.80
N GLY A 345 -26.99 6.16 -8.42
CA GLY A 345 -26.04 6.85 -9.28
C GLY A 345 -25.05 5.90 -9.98
N LEU A 346 -24.03 6.46 -10.60
CA LEU A 346 -23.03 5.74 -11.37
C LEU A 346 -21.63 6.21 -10.97
N MET A 347 -20.70 5.26 -10.78
CA MET A 347 -19.27 5.56 -10.68
C MET A 347 -18.59 5.21 -11.99
N ILE A 348 -17.80 6.13 -12.52
CA ILE A 348 -16.94 5.90 -13.68
C ILE A 348 -15.49 6.25 -13.32
N SER A 349 -14.57 5.47 -13.88
CA SER A 349 -13.13 5.79 -13.86
C SER A 349 -12.66 5.88 -15.32
N PRO A 350 -12.70 7.08 -15.91
CA PRO A 350 -12.51 7.24 -17.34
C PRO A 350 -11.05 7.04 -17.74
N ALA A 351 -10.79 6.69 -19.01
CA ALA A 351 -9.43 6.56 -19.57
C ALA A 351 -8.69 7.91 -19.60
N GLY A 352 -7.35 7.90 -19.68
CA GLY A 352 -6.52 9.12 -19.64
C GLY A 352 -6.80 10.13 -20.76
N SER A 353 -7.31 9.66 -21.90
CA SER A 353 -7.67 10.49 -23.06
C SER A 353 -9.05 11.17 -22.93
N TRP A 354 -9.87 10.77 -21.96
CA TRP A 354 -11.24 11.30 -21.80
C TRP A 354 -11.29 12.50 -20.82
N PRO A 355 -12.17 13.46 -21.04
CA PRO A 355 -12.90 13.92 -22.21
C PRO A 355 -12.03 14.67 -23.14
#